data_28197560319540ae2f043fb438a582ff
#
_entry.id   28197560319540ae2f043fb438a582ff
#
_cell.length_a   1.000
_cell.length_b   1.000
_cell.length_c   1.000
_cell.angle_alpha   90.00
_cell.angle_beta   90.00
_cell.angle_gamma   90.00
#
_symmetry.space_group_name_H-M   'P 1'
#
loop_
_entity.id
_entity.type
_entity.pdbx_description
1 polymer ?
#
loop_
_entity_poly.entity_id
_entity_poly.type
_entity_poly.pdbx_seq_one_letter_code
_entity_poly.pdbx_strand_id
1 'polypeptide(L)'
;WSLVGSELCIRDSGGTLMGVQRGFEDYGWKGKIVAVEPAENAVMSGGKPGLHGIEGIGDGSKYLVDLNKVDEIITITTEEAKERSRRLAREMGIFVGISAGANVLASERWIESNKPKGIVFTILCDRGERYCSVL
;
A
#
# COMPACT_ATOMS: atom_id res chain seq x y z
N TRP A 1 -4.79 -8.02 24.97
CA TRP A 1 -3.71 -7.98 23.98
C TRP A 1 -3.44 -6.53 23.63
N SER A 2 -2.41 -5.96 24.19
CA SER A 2 -1.96 -4.62 23.80
C SER A 2 -1.04 -4.77 22.59
N LEU A 3 -1.54 -4.52 21.40
CA LEU A 3 -0.72 -4.32 20.20
C LEU A 3 -0.10 -2.91 20.30
N VAL A 4 0.99 -2.79 21.02
CA VAL A 4 1.75 -1.55 21.11
C VAL A 4 2.57 -1.40 19.83
N GLY A 5 2.28 -0.37 19.03
CA GLY A 5 3.07 -0.01 17.86
C GLY A 5 2.84 -0.88 16.63
N SER A 6 1.60 -0.98 16.17
CA SER A 6 1.28 -1.59 14.88
C SER A 6 1.12 -0.49 13.83
N GLU A 7 1.65 -0.75 12.65
CA GLU A 7 1.64 0.19 11.53
C GLU A 7 1.00 -0.49 10.33
N LEU A 8 0.27 0.26 9.54
CA LEU A 8 -0.50 -0.25 8.43
C LEU A 8 -0.09 0.42 7.13
N CYS A 9 0.41 -0.37 6.21
CA CYS A 9 0.72 0.06 4.86
C CYS A 9 -0.41 -0.39 3.94
N ILE A 10 -1.29 0.52 3.57
CA ILE A 10 -2.44 0.24 2.70
C ILE A 10 -2.53 1.26 1.59
N ARG A 11 -3.07 0.78 0.52
CA ARG A 11 -3.34 1.50 -0.67
C ARG A 11 -4.71 1.21 -1.23
N ASP A 12 -5.40 2.25 -1.69
CA ASP A 12 -6.64 2.15 -2.47
C ASP A 12 -7.11 3.54 -2.93
N SER A 13 -8.25 3.61 -3.61
CA SER A 13 -9.06 4.82 -3.85
C SER A 13 -9.37 5.64 -2.57
N GLY A 14 -8.87 5.19 -1.44
CA GLY A 14 -9.00 5.80 -0.12
C GLY A 14 -10.04 5.13 0.78
N GLY A 15 -10.91 4.28 0.25
CA GLY A 15 -11.94 3.61 1.05
C GLY A 15 -11.37 2.71 2.13
N THR A 16 -10.49 1.80 1.76
CA THR A 16 -9.84 0.87 2.70
C THR A 16 -8.93 1.61 3.67
N LEU A 17 -8.09 2.52 3.16
CA LEU A 17 -7.17 3.32 3.97
C LEU A 17 -7.92 4.10 5.05
N MET A 18 -8.94 4.87 4.66
CA MET A 18 -9.73 5.68 5.58
C MET A 18 -10.64 4.84 6.48
N GLY A 19 -11.12 3.69 6.00
CA GLY A 19 -11.89 2.75 6.81
C GLY A 19 -11.07 2.16 7.96
N VAL A 20 -9.85 1.76 7.69
CA VAL A 20 -8.94 1.25 8.72
C VAL A 20 -8.51 2.36 9.68
N GLN A 21 -8.19 3.54 9.17
CA GLN A 21 -7.85 4.69 9.98
C GLN A 21 -8.98 5.03 10.96
N ARG A 22 -10.23 5.03 10.47
CA ARG A 22 -11.40 5.26 11.32
C ARG A 22 -11.57 4.15 12.37
N GLY A 23 -11.33 2.89 11.99
CA GLY A 23 -11.34 1.79 12.95
C GLY A 23 -10.30 1.97 14.05
N PHE A 24 -9.11 2.48 13.73
CA PHE A 24 -8.10 2.80 14.73
C PHE A 24 -8.57 3.89 15.70
N GLU A 25 -9.19 4.95 15.19
CA GLU A 25 -9.77 5.99 16.04
C GLU A 25 -10.86 5.43 16.96
N ASP A 26 -11.81 4.66 16.40
CA ASP A 26 -12.95 4.09 17.14
C ASP A 26 -12.51 3.15 18.26
N TYR A 27 -11.41 2.41 18.07
CA TYR A 27 -10.85 1.50 19.08
C TYR A 27 -9.76 2.13 19.95
N GLY A 28 -9.48 3.43 19.77
CA GLY A 28 -8.43 4.14 20.51
C GLY A 28 -7.02 3.62 20.26
N TRP A 29 -6.79 3.03 19.09
CA TRP A 29 -5.51 2.45 18.72
C TRP A 29 -4.58 3.49 18.07
N LYS A 30 -3.32 3.51 18.50
CA LYS A 30 -2.31 4.45 18.03
C LYS A 30 -1.32 3.78 17.09
N GLY A 31 -1.78 3.43 15.91
CA GLY A 31 -0.91 2.96 14.82
C GLY A 31 -0.61 4.07 13.84
N LYS A 32 0.48 3.92 13.08
CA LYS A 32 0.77 4.78 11.94
C LYS A 32 0.06 4.29 10.69
N ILE A 33 -0.39 5.23 9.88
CA ILE A 33 -1.01 5.00 8.59
C ILE A 33 -0.03 5.42 7.49
N VAL A 34 0.40 4.45 6.71
CA VAL A 34 1.29 4.68 5.56
C VAL A 34 0.52 4.42 4.27
N ALA A 35 0.40 5.45 3.44
CA ALA A 35 -0.22 5.33 2.13
C ALA A 35 0.80 4.91 1.06
N VAL A 36 0.34 4.19 0.06
CA VAL A 36 1.16 3.80 -1.10
C VAL A 36 0.52 4.34 -2.36
N GLU A 37 1.29 4.97 -3.23
CA GLU A 37 0.82 5.45 -4.52
C GLU A 37 1.79 5.11 -5.66
N PRO A 38 1.31 5.00 -6.91
CA PRO A 38 2.19 4.81 -8.05
C PRO A 38 3.12 6.00 -8.22
N ALA A 39 4.41 5.77 -8.42
CA ALA A 39 5.36 6.84 -8.69
C ALA A 39 5.01 7.64 -9.96
N GLU A 40 4.41 6.96 -10.95
CA GLU A 40 3.94 7.55 -12.21
C GLU A 40 2.67 8.43 -12.01
N ASN A 41 1.99 8.30 -10.87
CA ASN A 41 0.76 9.03 -10.54
C ASN A 41 0.78 9.47 -9.07
N ALA A 42 1.83 10.18 -8.67
CA ALA A 42 2.11 10.58 -7.29
C ALA A 42 1.31 11.81 -6.83
N VAL A 43 -0.01 11.78 -7.00
CA VAL A 43 -0.90 12.93 -6.74
C VAL A 43 -1.02 13.25 -5.25
N MET A 44 -0.97 12.25 -4.37
CA MET A 44 -1.00 12.47 -2.92
C MET A 44 0.29 13.14 -2.42
N SER A 45 1.43 12.82 -3.04
CA SER A 45 2.72 13.46 -2.76
C SER A 45 2.90 14.82 -3.44
N GLY A 46 1.87 15.35 -4.12
CA GLY A 46 1.93 16.65 -4.82
C GLY A 46 2.49 16.60 -6.23
N GLY A 47 2.69 15.41 -6.79
CA GLY A 47 3.06 15.21 -8.19
C GLY A 47 1.90 15.39 -9.16
N LYS A 48 2.17 15.17 -10.44
CA LYS A 48 1.17 15.24 -11.51
C LYS A 48 0.50 13.89 -11.72
N PRO A 49 -0.78 13.85 -12.13
CA PRO A 49 -1.42 12.64 -12.59
C PRO A 49 -0.68 12.04 -13.80
N GLY A 50 -0.56 10.71 -13.83
CA GLY A 50 0.09 9.99 -14.93
C GLY A 50 -0.49 8.59 -15.11
N LEU A 51 -0.19 7.98 -16.24
CA LEU A 51 -0.59 6.60 -16.52
C LEU A 51 0.31 5.62 -15.76
N HIS A 52 -0.28 4.63 -15.15
CA HIS A 52 0.43 3.57 -14.44
C HIS A 52 -0.26 2.22 -14.66
N GLY A 53 0.47 1.14 -14.46
CA GLY A 53 -0.01 -0.24 -14.65
C GLY A 53 -0.36 -0.97 -13.36
N ILE A 54 -0.51 -0.25 -12.25
CA ILE A 54 -0.90 -0.85 -10.97
C ILE A 54 -2.43 -0.70 -10.86
N GLU A 55 -3.20 -1.67 -11.34
CA GLU A 55 -4.66 -1.63 -11.29
C GLU A 55 -5.21 -1.60 -9.86
N GLY A 56 -6.36 -0.97 -9.68
CA GLY A 56 -7.01 -0.78 -8.38
C GLY A 56 -6.38 0.33 -7.54
N ILE A 57 -5.44 1.09 -8.08
CA ILE A 57 -4.75 2.20 -7.44
C ILE A 57 -5.00 3.49 -8.17
N GLY A 58 -5.44 4.48 -7.41
CA GLY A 58 -5.40 5.87 -7.82
C GLY A 58 -5.80 6.12 -9.27
N ASP A 59 -7.03 6.52 -9.47
CA ASP A 59 -7.50 7.08 -10.75
C ASP A 59 -7.07 8.54 -10.96
N GLY A 60 -6.07 9.00 -10.18
CA GLY A 60 -5.58 10.38 -10.21
C GLY A 60 -6.40 11.35 -9.35
N SER A 61 -7.32 10.84 -8.55
CA SER A 61 -8.14 11.66 -7.66
C SER A 61 -7.80 11.45 -6.17
N LYS A 62 -7.86 12.53 -5.40
CA LYS A 62 -7.67 12.51 -3.93
C LYS A 62 -8.97 12.26 -3.15
N TYR A 63 -10.05 11.84 -3.83
CA TYR A 63 -11.43 12.01 -3.38
C TYR A 63 -11.76 11.46 -2.00
N LEU A 64 -11.15 10.35 -1.57
CA LEU A 64 -11.48 9.72 -0.30
C LEU A 64 -10.35 9.79 0.74
N VAL A 65 -9.15 10.21 0.35
CA VAL A 65 -8.00 10.25 1.27
C VAL A 65 -7.91 11.59 1.98
N ASP A 66 -8.09 11.59 3.29
CA ASP A 66 -7.74 12.72 4.14
C ASP A 66 -6.23 12.67 4.46
N LEU A 67 -5.45 13.47 3.76
CA LEU A 67 -3.99 13.50 3.93
C LEU A 67 -3.55 13.92 5.34
N ASN A 68 -4.40 14.59 6.12
CA ASN A 68 -4.08 14.93 7.51
C ASN A 68 -4.08 13.71 8.44
N LYS A 69 -4.65 12.59 7.97
CA LYS A 69 -4.74 11.33 8.70
C LYS A 69 -3.76 10.26 8.20
N VAL A 70 -2.87 10.63 7.29
CA VAL A 70 -1.82 9.77 6.74
C VAL A 70 -0.48 10.26 7.28
N ASP A 71 0.28 9.36 7.90
CA ASP A 71 1.57 9.71 8.51
C ASP A 71 2.69 9.80 7.47
N GLU A 72 2.64 8.93 6.44
CA GLU A 72 3.68 8.85 5.42
C GLU A 72 3.09 8.36 4.09
N ILE A 73 3.68 8.78 2.98
CA ILE A 73 3.32 8.34 1.64
C ILE A 73 4.55 7.75 0.97
N ILE A 74 4.43 6.53 0.45
CA ILE A 74 5.50 5.84 -0.27
C ILE A 74 5.10 5.65 -1.72
N THR A 75 5.97 6.05 -2.62
CA THR A 75 5.77 5.86 -4.05
C THR A 75 6.46 4.57 -4.53
N ILE A 76 5.75 3.79 -5.35
CA ILE A 76 6.25 2.56 -5.96
C ILE A 76 5.97 2.63 -7.46
N THR A 77 6.97 2.31 -8.28
CA THR A 77 6.76 2.25 -9.73
C THR A 77 6.00 1.00 -10.14
N THR A 78 5.34 1.06 -11.29
CA THR A 78 4.63 -0.10 -11.86
C THR A 78 5.54 -1.31 -12.02
N GLU A 79 6.76 -1.13 -12.51
CA GLU A 79 7.70 -2.23 -12.73
C GLU A 79 8.22 -2.85 -11.42
N GLU A 80 8.50 -2.03 -10.42
CA GLU A 80 8.86 -2.53 -9.09
C GLU A 80 7.73 -3.35 -8.47
N ALA A 81 6.49 -2.90 -8.60
CA ALA A 81 5.30 -3.61 -8.11
C ALA A 81 5.12 -4.97 -8.80
N LYS A 82 5.26 -5.03 -10.13
CA LYS A 82 5.22 -6.26 -10.93
C LYS A 82 6.32 -7.23 -10.51
N GLU A 83 7.55 -6.78 -10.44
CA GLU A 83 8.67 -7.65 -10.07
C GLU A 83 8.51 -8.19 -8.64
N ARG A 84 8.02 -7.36 -7.71
CA ARG A 84 7.77 -7.84 -6.34
C ARG A 84 6.65 -8.88 -6.30
N SER A 85 5.59 -8.70 -7.08
CA SER A 85 4.51 -9.69 -7.21
C SER A 85 5.04 -11.03 -7.79
N ARG A 86 5.86 -10.99 -8.85
CA ARG A 86 6.52 -12.19 -9.41
C ARG A 86 7.42 -12.89 -8.39
N ARG A 87 8.16 -12.12 -7.59
CA ARG A 87 9.03 -12.68 -6.54
C ARG A 87 8.23 -13.32 -5.42
N LEU A 88 7.10 -12.74 -4.99
CA LEU A 88 6.21 -13.36 -4.02
C LEU A 88 5.71 -14.74 -4.50
N ALA A 89 5.35 -14.85 -5.77
CA ALA A 89 4.94 -16.13 -6.35
C ALA A 89 6.08 -17.15 -6.38
N ARG A 90 7.28 -16.74 -6.83
CA ARG A 90 8.43 -17.64 -6.99
C ARG A 90 9.08 -18.06 -5.68
N GLU A 91 9.22 -17.13 -4.74
CA GLU A 91 9.98 -17.32 -3.51
C GLU A 91 9.12 -17.86 -2.36
N MET A 92 7.84 -17.47 -2.33
CA MET A 92 6.95 -17.76 -1.21
C MET A 92 5.68 -18.53 -1.60
N GLY A 93 5.46 -18.79 -2.89
CA GLY A 93 4.24 -19.43 -3.38
C GLY A 93 2.98 -18.56 -3.22
N ILE A 94 3.14 -17.26 -3.04
CA ILE A 94 2.04 -16.29 -2.85
C ILE A 94 1.76 -15.62 -4.19
N PHE A 95 0.73 -16.11 -4.90
CA PHE A 95 0.34 -15.60 -6.20
C PHE A 95 -0.71 -14.49 -6.07
N VAL A 96 -0.27 -13.23 -6.17
CA VAL A 96 -1.07 -12.03 -5.90
C VAL A 96 -0.95 -11.03 -7.05
N GLY A 97 -1.87 -10.06 -7.08
CA GLY A 97 -1.89 -8.99 -8.07
C GLY A 97 -0.78 -7.95 -7.87
N ILE A 98 -0.65 -7.07 -8.86
CA ILE A 98 0.41 -6.05 -8.91
C ILE A 98 0.31 -5.09 -7.72
N SER A 99 -0.91 -4.74 -7.32
CA SER A 99 -1.15 -3.85 -6.17
C SER A 99 -0.66 -4.47 -4.85
N ALA A 100 -0.83 -5.78 -4.68
CA ALA A 100 -0.29 -6.49 -3.53
C ALA A 100 1.25 -6.46 -3.53
N GLY A 101 1.87 -6.59 -4.71
CA GLY A 101 3.32 -6.41 -4.87
C GLY A 101 3.80 -5.02 -4.43
N ALA A 102 3.07 -3.97 -4.83
CA ALA A 102 3.35 -2.60 -4.40
C ALA A 102 3.25 -2.44 -2.88
N ASN A 103 2.19 -2.98 -2.27
CA ASN A 103 1.96 -2.90 -0.83
C ASN A 103 3.06 -3.61 -0.03
N VAL A 104 3.45 -4.81 -0.45
CA VAL A 104 4.53 -5.56 0.22
C VAL A 104 5.86 -4.82 0.09
N LEU A 105 6.21 -4.34 -1.10
CA LEU A 105 7.46 -3.61 -1.32
C LEU A 105 7.53 -2.31 -0.51
N ALA A 106 6.42 -1.57 -0.45
CA ALA A 106 6.33 -0.36 0.37
C ALA A 106 6.50 -0.68 1.86
N SER A 107 5.86 -1.76 2.33
CA SER A 107 6.01 -2.22 3.72
C SER A 107 7.47 -2.60 4.04
N GLU A 108 8.15 -3.30 3.14
CA GLU A 108 9.55 -3.67 3.29
C GLU A 108 10.46 -2.43 3.39
N ARG A 109 10.29 -1.47 2.48
CA ARG A 109 11.03 -0.19 2.49
C ARG A 109 10.78 0.60 3.76
N TRP A 110 9.53 0.62 4.21
CA TRP A 110 9.16 1.32 5.43
C TRP A 110 9.78 0.68 6.67
N ILE A 111 9.76 -0.66 6.77
CA ILE A 111 10.40 -1.41 7.85
C ILE A 111 11.91 -1.16 7.86
N GLU A 112 12.56 -1.20 6.71
CA GLU A 112 13.99 -0.98 6.60
C GLU A 112 14.41 0.42 7.09
N SER A 113 13.63 1.43 6.71
CA SER A 113 13.91 2.83 7.05
C SER A 113 13.57 3.17 8.50
N ASN A 114 12.46 2.67 9.02
CA ASN A 114 11.91 3.07 10.32
C ASN A 114 12.26 2.09 11.46
N LYS A 115 12.61 0.84 11.15
CA LYS A 115 12.95 -0.23 12.13
C LYS A 115 11.92 -0.33 13.25
N PRO A 116 10.63 -0.50 12.93
CA PRO A 116 9.55 -0.50 13.91
C PRO A 116 9.74 -1.63 14.93
N LYS A 117 9.28 -1.40 16.16
CA LYS A 117 9.25 -2.42 17.23
C LYS A 117 7.95 -3.20 17.22
N GLY A 118 6.96 -2.73 16.50
CA GLY A 118 5.61 -3.30 16.42
C GLY A 118 5.43 -4.19 15.20
N ILE A 119 4.17 -4.58 14.98
CA ILE A 119 3.78 -5.39 13.83
C ILE A 119 3.38 -4.46 12.69
N VAL A 120 3.88 -4.73 11.50
CA VAL A 120 3.49 -4.05 10.27
C VAL A 120 2.47 -4.92 9.52
N PHE A 121 1.31 -4.36 9.22
CA PHE A 121 0.28 -5.01 8.43
C PHE A 121 0.22 -4.44 7.03
N THR A 122 -0.08 -5.29 6.06
CA THR A 122 -0.43 -4.84 4.71
C THR A 122 -1.52 -5.74 4.12
N ILE A 123 -2.16 -5.26 3.04
CA ILE A 123 -3.25 -5.99 2.40
C ILE A 123 -2.81 -6.54 1.05
N LEU A 124 -3.09 -7.81 0.83
CA LEU A 124 -2.98 -8.48 -0.47
C LEU A 124 -4.37 -8.44 -1.11
N CYS A 125 -4.62 -7.41 -1.92
CA CYS A 125 -5.97 -7.02 -2.35
C CYS A 125 -6.62 -8.03 -3.27
N ASP A 126 -5.86 -8.70 -4.14
CA ASP A 126 -6.36 -9.61 -5.17
C ASP A 126 -5.37 -10.70 -5.54
N ARG A 127 -5.86 -11.67 -6.33
CA ARG A 127 -5.08 -12.80 -6.81
C ARG A 127 -4.38 -12.50 -8.12
N GLY A 128 -3.24 -13.17 -8.34
CA GLY A 128 -2.40 -13.01 -9.53
C GLY A 128 -3.04 -13.48 -10.83
N GLU A 129 -4.05 -14.37 -10.80
CA GLU A 129 -4.67 -14.95 -12.01
C GLU A 129 -5.25 -13.88 -12.96
N ARG A 130 -5.66 -12.74 -12.42
CA ARG A 130 -6.15 -11.61 -13.22
C ARG A 130 -5.07 -10.94 -14.07
N TYR A 131 -3.80 -11.19 -13.75
CA TYR A 131 -2.65 -10.47 -14.29
C TYR A 131 -1.69 -11.37 -15.06
N CYS A 132 -2.07 -12.61 -15.36
CA CYS A 132 -1.20 -13.60 -16.06
C CYS A 132 -0.65 -13.07 -17.41
N SER A 133 -1.36 -12.14 -18.06
CA SER A 133 -0.91 -11.55 -19.32
C SER A 133 0.08 -10.39 -19.16
N VAL A 134 0.26 -9.86 -17.95
CA VAL A 134 1.08 -8.68 -17.67
C VAL A 134 2.10 -8.89 -16.53
N LEU A 135 2.01 -10.01 -15.83
CA LEU A 135 2.99 -10.53 -14.87
C LEU A 135 3.98 -11.55 -15.55
#